data_e1a8f199a68050662403f271a8118955
#
_entry.id   e1a8f199a68050662403f271a8118955
#
_cell.length_a   1.000
_cell.length_b   1.000
_cell.length_c   1.000
_cell.angle_alpha   90.00
_cell.angle_beta   90.00
_cell.angle_gamma   90.00
#
_symmetry.space_group_name_H-M   'P 1'
#
loop_
_entity.id
_entity.type
_entity.pdbx_description
1 polymer ?
#
loop_
_entity_poly.entity_id
_entity_poly.type
_entity_poly.pdbx_seq_one_letter_code
_entity_poly.pdbx_strand_id
1 'polypeptide(L)'
;MITPKWLENAVFYNVYPQSFYDSNGDGIGDLNGITEKLNYIKDMGFTAIWLNPFYESSYRDGGYDVTDFYKVGKRYGTNADFKRLCTIAHQKGIKVCVDLVAGHTSLECEWFKKSCCTEKNEYTNRYVWTDNWLNIYNGECIGGYAQRNGAYMKNFFYCQPALNYGFANIDEPSWQLPPEHPDCRETKRELINIMEYWITLGADGFRVDLAASLIKNDYDGRAIIKFWREIRTIFDEKYPECVLISEWSHPSHAIAAGFHIDFLIHAVFPAYTSLFRAEDERNVPRIFFGNSFFDTRGNGNIETFLNDYLDEYEKTKDRGFISIPTGNHDLARISYGRTNTELEVIFAFIMTMPGIPFVYYGDEIGMEYIPDMPSKEGGFTRTGSRTPMQWKKGKNAGFSDGAKEFLYLPVNENGVNVEEQLGDENSLLNKVKELIALRKTTQALSASGGIEFLNRKNGGYPLVYKRMSENEQYLICINPSNEDKRFEMELCVDVIMQNGNIKISEGEIVLGAVSYTILKLK
;
A
#
# COMPACT_ATOMS: atom_id res chain seq x y z
N MET A 1 22.01 8.89 -1.36
CA MET A 1 21.02 7.78 -1.40
C MET A 1 20.73 7.46 -2.85
N ILE A 2 20.81 6.19 -3.21
CA ILE A 2 20.63 5.71 -4.59
C ILE A 2 19.15 5.39 -4.82
N THR A 3 18.58 5.88 -5.91
CA THR A 3 17.20 5.52 -6.30
C THR A 3 17.28 4.58 -7.50
N PRO A 4 16.76 3.34 -7.38
CA PRO A 4 16.75 2.38 -8.47
C PRO A 4 16.02 2.91 -9.70
N LYS A 5 16.63 2.82 -10.86
CA LYS A 5 16.07 3.37 -12.11
C LYS A 5 14.73 2.73 -12.50
N TRP A 6 14.52 1.48 -12.13
CA TRP A 6 13.28 0.79 -12.47
C TRP A 6 12.03 1.40 -11.81
N LEU A 7 12.21 2.20 -10.73
CA LEU A 7 11.11 2.92 -10.08
C LEU A 7 10.49 3.99 -10.98
N GLU A 8 11.24 4.58 -11.91
CA GLU A 8 10.76 5.68 -12.74
C GLU A 8 9.47 5.35 -13.51
N ASN A 9 9.37 4.12 -14.00
CA ASN A 9 8.20 3.64 -14.73
C ASN A 9 7.45 2.53 -13.97
N ALA A 10 7.64 2.45 -12.65
CA ALA A 10 7.00 1.42 -11.85
C ALA A 10 5.50 1.66 -11.70
N VAL A 11 4.76 0.56 -11.82
CA VAL A 11 3.35 0.45 -11.43
C VAL A 11 3.23 -0.81 -10.61
N PHE A 12 2.87 -0.67 -9.34
CA PHE A 12 2.78 -1.78 -8.40
C PHE A 12 1.40 -2.41 -8.38
N TYR A 13 1.38 -3.72 -8.23
CA TYR A 13 0.18 -4.48 -7.94
C TYR A 13 0.27 -5.09 -6.53
N ASN A 14 -0.63 -4.68 -5.64
CA ASN A 14 -0.65 -5.18 -4.26
C ASN A 14 -1.47 -6.46 -4.19
N VAL A 15 -0.83 -7.55 -3.81
CA VAL A 15 -1.41 -8.89 -3.75
C VAL A 15 -1.54 -9.35 -2.31
N TYR A 16 -2.77 -9.71 -1.89
CA TYR A 16 -3.03 -10.39 -0.63
C TYR A 16 -3.01 -11.90 -0.87
N PRO A 17 -1.94 -12.63 -0.48
CA PRO A 17 -1.70 -14.00 -0.95
C PRO A 17 -2.87 -14.94 -0.72
N GLN A 18 -3.46 -14.92 0.47
CA GLN A 18 -4.57 -15.83 0.85
C GLN A 18 -5.83 -15.68 0.00
N SER A 19 -5.96 -14.57 -0.74
CA SER A 19 -7.19 -14.26 -1.48
C SER A 19 -6.95 -14.06 -2.98
N PHE A 20 -5.74 -14.35 -3.51
CA PHE A 20 -5.44 -14.09 -4.91
C PHE A 20 -5.75 -15.27 -5.81
N TYR A 21 -5.17 -16.43 -5.56
CA TYR A 21 -5.46 -17.67 -6.29
C TYR A 21 -5.02 -18.88 -5.48
N ASP A 22 -5.90 -19.84 -5.34
CA ASP A 22 -5.69 -21.12 -4.65
C ASP A 22 -5.27 -22.19 -5.67
N SER A 23 -3.99 -22.60 -5.65
CA SER A 23 -3.44 -23.57 -6.59
C SER A 23 -3.64 -25.02 -6.18
N ASN A 24 -3.93 -25.27 -4.89
CA ASN A 24 -3.98 -26.62 -4.32
C ASN A 24 -5.40 -27.09 -3.94
N GLY A 25 -6.39 -26.20 -3.98
CA GLY A 25 -7.79 -26.50 -3.74
C GLY A 25 -8.18 -26.57 -2.25
N ASP A 26 -7.36 -25.99 -1.35
CA ASP A 26 -7.64 -25.97 0.09
C ASP A 26 -8.50 -24.78 0.56
N GLY A 27 -8.85 -23.89 -0.36
CA GLY A 27 -9.70 -22.72 -0.12
C GLY A 27 -8.93 -21.47 0.28
N ILE A 28 -7.60 -21.51 0.30
CA ILE A 28 -6.70 -20.40 0.65
C ILE A 28 -5.74 -20.18 -0.53
N GLY A 29 -5.59 -18.94 -0.96
CA GLY A 29 -4.60 -18.59 -1.97
C GLY A 29 -3.16 -18.79 -1.49
N ASP A 30 -2.25 -19.06 -2.42
CA ASP A 30 -0.88 -19.43 -2.11
C ASP A 30 0.15 -18.86 -3.11
N LEU A 31 1.46 -19.02 -2.82
CA LEU A 31 2.55 -18.48 -3.65
C LEU A 31 2.61 -19.15 -5.04
N ASN A 32 2.20 -20.40 -5.14
CA ASN A 32 2.14 -21.09 -6.41
C ASN A 32 1.01 -20.54 -7.27
N GLY A 33 -0.12 -20.25 -6.65
CA GLY A 33 -1.25 -19.57 -7.28
C GLY A 33 -0.87 -18.19 -7.81
N ILE A 34 -0.12 -17.40 -7.03
CA ILE A 34 0.42 -16.10 -7.52
C ILE A 34 1.33 -16.35 -8.73
N THR A 35 2.19 -17.37 -8.65
CA THR A 35 3.12 -17.72 -9.74
C THR A 35 2.37 -18.05 -11.04
N GLU A 36 1.27 -18.79 -10.98
CA GLU A 36 0.41 -19.10 -12.12
C GLU A 36 -0.23 -17.86 -12.76
N LYS A 37 -0.51 -16.83 -11.96
CA LYS A 37 -1.14 -15.59 -12.41
C LYS A 37 -0.16 -14.48 -12.82
N LEU A 38 1.15 -14.73 -12.80
CA LEU A 38 2.15 -13.72 -13.22
C LEU A 38 2.00 -13.26 -14.68
N ASN A 39 1.44 -14.09 -15.56
CA ASN A 39 1.14 -13.65 -16.94
C ASN A 39 0.08 -12.56 -16.94
N TYR A 40 -1.01 -12.73 -16.18
CA TYR A 40 -2.03 -11.71 -16.04
C TYR A 40 -1.44 -10.39 -15.53
N ILE A 41 -0.64 -10.43 -14.47
CA ILE A 41 0.01 -9.23 -13.88
C ILE A 41 0.88 -8.54 -14.93
N LYS A 42 1.69 -9.28 -15.68
CA LYS A 42 2.50 -8.75 -16.78
C LYS A 42 1.66 -8.14 -17.90
N ASP A 43 0.62 -8.84 -18.35
CA ASP A 43 -0.21 -8.46 -19.50
C ASP A 43 -1.06 -7.21 -19.19
N MET A 44 -1.39 -6.99 -17.91
CA MET A 44 -1.96 -5.73 -17.41
C MET A 44 -0.97 -4.57 -17.45
N GLY A 45 0.34 -4.84 -17.51
CA GLY A 45 1.39 -3.84 -17.56
C GLY A 45 2.04 -3.52 -16.23
N PHE A 46 1.67 -4.20 -15.13
CA PHE A 46 2.32 -4.04 -13.83
C PHE A 46 3.79 -4.47 -13.90
N THR A 47 4.66 -3.71 -13.25
CA THR A 47 6.11 -3.93 -13.27
C THR A 47 6.67 -4.40 -11.94
N ALA A 48 5.88 -4.30 -10.90
CA ALA A 48 6.23 -4.78 -9.57
C ALA A 48 5.00 -5.31 -8.84
N ILE A 49 5.21 -6.27 -7.94
CA ILE A 49 4.21 -6.74 -6.99
C ILE A 49 4.63 -6.40 -5.56
N TRP A 50 3.66 -6.06 -4.72
CA TRP A 50 3.81 -6.02 -3.28
C TRP A 50 2.98 -7.14 -2.68
N LEU A 51 3.62 -8.09 -2.01
CA LEU A 51 2.98 -9.19 -1.31
C LEU A 51 2.73 -8.81 0.15
N ASN A 52 1.47 -8.86 0.59
CA ASN A 52 1.15 -8.81 2.01
C ASN A 52 1.78 -10.00 2.75
N PRO A 53 1.84 -9.99 4.11
CA PRO A 53 2.60 -10.98 4.85
C PRO A 53 2.21 -12.42 4.50
N PHE A 54 3.22 -13.23 4.22
CA PHE A 54 3.10 -14.67 3.92
C PHE A 54 3.99 -15.53 4.84
N TYR A 55 4.56 -14.91 5.87
CA TYR A 55 5.40 -15.58 6.86
C TYR A 55 4.59 -16.57 7.72
N GLU A 56 5.31 -17.46 8.44
CA GLU A 56 4.67 -18.27 9.47
C GLU A 56 4.09 -17.34 10.54
N SER A 57 2.81 -17.53 10.86
CA SER A 57 2.04 -16.62 11.72
C SER A 57 1.02 -17.39 12.55
N SER A 58 0.56 -16.78 13.64
CA SER A 58 -0.62 -17.27 14.39
C SER A 58 -1.95 -16.84 13.75
N TYR A 59 -1.88 -15.97 12.73
CA TYR A 59 -3.04 -15.45 11.99
C TYR A 59 -4.11 -14.76 12.85
N ARG A 60 -3.69 -14.07 13.90
CA ARG A 60 -4.58 -13.23 14.73
C ARG A 60 -4.78 -11.84 14.15
N ASP A 61 -3.91 -11.45 13.19
CA ASP A 61 -3.98 -10.19 12.44
C ASP A 61 -3.56 -10.43 10.97
N GLY A 62 -4.21 -11.37 10.31
CA GLY A 62 -4.08 -11.57 8.87
C GLY A 62 -2.65 -11.84 8.37
N GLY A 63 -1.76 -12.35 9.21
CA GLY A 63 -0.35 -12.61 8.90
C GLY A 63 0.63 -11.59 9.47
N TYR A 64 0.16 -10.45 10.01
CA TYR A 64 1.03 -9.44 10.64
C TYR A 64 1.55 -9.83 12.02
N ASP A 65 1.01 -10.85 12.67
CA ASP A 65 1.50 -11.44 13.90
C ASP A 65 2.46 -12.62 13.60
N VAL A 66 3.67 -12.29 13.15
CA VAL A 66 4.68 -13.23 12.67
C VAL A 66 5.24 -14.08 13.80
N THR A 67 5.33 -15.40 13.59
CA THR A 67 5.97 -16.34 14.54
C THR A 67 7.38 -16.74 14.11
N ASP A 68 7.67 -16.73 12.80
CA ASP A 68 8.99 -17.04 12.24
C ASP A 68 9.21 -16.21 10.95
N PHE A 69 10.12 -15.25 11.02
CA PHE A 69 10.45 -14.37 9.90
C PHE A 69 11.24 -15.03 8.76
N TYR A 70 11.81 -16.21 8.99
CA TYR A 70 12.63 -16.93 8.03
C TYR A 70 11.86 -18.01 7.28
N LYS A 71 10.54 -18.10 7.50
CA LYS A 71 9.71 -19.18 6.99
C LYS A 71 8.44 -18.68 6.32
N VAL A 72 8.18 -19.20 5.14
CA VAL A 72 6.85 -19.10 4.52
C VAL A 72 5.84 -19.87 5.36
N GLY A 73 4.69 -19.27 5.65
CA GLY A 73 3.58 -19.93 6.34
C GLY A 73 3.08 -21.14 5.56
N LYS A 74 2.86 -22.24 6.25
CA LYS A 74 2.50 -23.54 5.64
C LYS A 74 1.33 -23.45 4.66
N ARG A 75 0.37 -22.59 4.93
CA ARG A 75 -0.79 -22.39 4.05
C ARG A 75 -0.44 -21.69 2.74
N TYR A 76 0.70 -21.03 2.66
CA TYR A 76 1.15 -20.31 1.46
C TYR A 76 2.20 -21.07 0.66
N GLY A 77 2.74 -22.18 1.19
CA GLY A 77 3.78 -22.97 0.55
C GLY A 77 5.09 -23.03 1.33
N THR A 78 6.19 -22.91 0.63
CA THR A 78 7.55 -23.04 1.19
C THR A 78 8.46 -21.89 0.72
N ASN A 79 9.63 -21.76 1.37
CA ASN A 79 10.69 -20.83 0.92
C ASN A 79 11.16 -21.13 -0.52
N ALA A 80 11.10 -22.39 -0.94
CA ALA A 80 11.42 -22.77 -2.32
C ALA A 80 10.37 -22.25 -3.31
N ASP A 81 9.09 -22.24 -2.93
CA ASP A 81 8.02 -21.69 -3.74
C ASP A 81 8.15 -20.16 -3.88
N PHE A 82 8.54 -19.45 -2.79
CA PHE A 82 8.84 -18.02 -2.87
C PHE A 82 10.01 -17.75 -3.84
N LYS A 83 11.12 -18.50 -3.71
CA LYS A 83 12.26 -18.36 -4.62
C LYS A 83 11.86 -18.62 -6.08
N ARG A 84 11.00 -19.62 -6.32
CA ARG A 84 10.46 -19.91 -7.64
C ARG A 84 9.60 -18.77 -8.18
N LEU A 85 8.71 -18.22 -7.35
CA LEU A 85 7.90 -17.05 -7.71
C LEU A 85 8.78 -15.88 -8.14
N CYS A 86 9.79 -15.49 -7.34
CA CYS A 86 10.73 -14.42 -7.68
C CYS A 86 11.46 -14.70 -8.99
N THR A 87 11.96 -15.92 -9.18
CA THR A 87 12.67 -16.31 -10.41
C THR A 87 11.79 -16.12 -11.65
N ILE A 88 10.53 -16.57 -11.60
CA ILE A 88 9.60 -16.46 -12.75
C ILE A 88 9.14 -15.01 -12.93
N ALA A 89 8.90 -14.26 -11.85
CA ALA A 89 8.57 -12.84 -11.90
C ALA A 89 9.69 -12.04 -12.61
N HIS A 90 10.94 -12.26 -12.23
CA HIS A 90 12.11 -11.61 -12.85
C HIS A 90 12.25 -11.95 -14.34
N GLN A 91 12.00 -13.19 -14.74
CA GLN A 91 11.98 -13.58 -16.18
C GLN A 91 10.92 -12.82 -16.97
N LYS A 92 9.86 -12.36 -16.30
CA LYS A 92 8.78 -11.55 -16.88
C LYS A 92 9.01 -10.04 -16.75
N GLY A 93 10.10 -9.62 -16.12
CA GLY A 93 10.40 -8.21 -15.84
C GLY A 93 9.58 -7.62 -14.70
N ILE A 94 9.07 -8.45 -13.79
CA ILE A 94 8.29 -8.04 -12.62
C ILE A 94 9.19 -8.11 -11.39
N LYS A 95 9.27 -7.02 -10.63
CA LYS A 95 9.93 -6.92 -9.33
C LYS A 95 9.04 -7.43 -8.21
N VAL A 96 9.63 -7.99 -7.15
CA VAL A 96 8.90 -8.57 -6.02
C VAL A 96 9.29 -7.87 -4.73
N CYS A 97 8.38 -7.07 -4.16
CA CYS A 97 8.52 -6.48 -2.84
C CYS A 97 7.67 -7.25 -1.83
N VAL A 98 8.19 -7.44 -0.64
CA VAL A 98 7.51 -8.18 0.44
C VAL A 98 7.19 -7.26 1.62
N ASP A 99 6.14 -7.58 2.35
CA ASP A 99 5.82 -6.88 3.59
C ASP A 99 6.84 -7.23 4.68
N LEU A 100 7.32 -6.25 5.43
CA LEU A 100 8.26 -6.40 6.53
C LEU A 100 7.63 -5.90 7.82
N VAL A 101 7.23 -6.82 8.68
CA VAL A 101 6.66 -6.50 10.00
C VAL A 101 7.80 -6.20 10.97
N ALA A 102 8.30 -4.96 10.94
CA ALA A 102 9.51 -4.58 11.65
C ALA A 102 9.29 -4.30 13.14
N GLY A 103 8.07 -3.91 13.55
CA GLY A 103 7.80 -3.36 14.88
C GLY A 103 7.44 -4.36 15.96
N HIS A 104 7.03 -5.59 15.61
CA HIS A 104 6.49 -6.56 16.56
C HIS A 104 6.57 -8.01 16.05
N THR A 105 6.20 -8.94 16.91
CA THR A 105 5.97 -10.35 16.56
C THR A 105 4.64 -10.83 17.09
N SER A 106 4.29 -12.09 16.83
CA SER A 106 3.24 -12.79 17.56
C SER A 106 3.67 -13.11 19.01
N LEU A 107 2.70 -13.26 19.92
CA LEU A 107 2.91 -13.88 21.23
C LEU A 107 3.48 -15.31 21.11
N GLU A 108 3.18 -16.00 20.00
CA GLU A 108 3.63 -17.36 19.74
C GLU A 108 5.05 -17.45 19.15
N CYS A 109 5.68 -16.29 18.86
CA CYS A 109 7.07 -16.24 18.41
C CYS A 109 8.01 -16.80 19.49
N GLU A 110 8.93 -17.68 19.10
CA GLU A 110 9.89 -18.28 20.05
C GLU A 110 10.76 -17.23 20.76
N TRP A 111 11.06 -16.12 20.12
CA TRP A 111 11.78 -15.02 20.75
C TRP A 111 10.98 -14.43 21.91
N PHE A 112 9.67 -14.23 21.71
CA PHE A 112 8.80 -13.69 22.76
C PHE A 112 8.62 -14.68 23.90
N LYS A 113 8.41 -15.98 23.62
CA LYS A 113 8.32 -17.02 24.65
C LYS A 113 9.56 -17.07 25.52
N LYS A 114 10.75 -16.98 24.92
CA LYS A 114 12.01 -16.90 25.66
C LYS A 114 12.14 -15.60 26.46
N SER A 115 11.67 -14.49 25.92
CA SER A 115 11.62 -13.19 26.62
C SER A 115 10.72 -13.21 27.86
N CYS A 116 9.69 -14.08 27.88
CA CYS A 116 8.78 -14.27 29.00
C CYS A 116 9.37 -15.06 30.19
N CYS A 117 10.53 -15.68 30.04
CA CYS A 117 11.17 -16.44 31.11
C CYS A 117 11.66 -15.53 32.25
N THR A 118 11.58 -16.02 33.49
CA THR A 118 12.15 -15.35 34.69
C THR A 118 13.66 -15.22 34.63
N GLU A 119 14.31 -16.26 34.09
CA GLU A 119 15.76 -16.30 33.94
C GLU A 119 16.20 -15.44 32.75
N LYS A 120 17.22 -14.61 32.97
CA LYS A 120 17.80 -13.77 31.92
C LYS A 120 18.41 -14.61 30.81
N ASN A 121 18.12 -14.27 29.58
CA ASN A 121 18.66 -14.89 28.37
C ASN A 121 18.83 -13.83 27.26
N GLU A 122 19.33 -14.23 26.12
CA GLU A 122 19.58 -13.34 24.95
C GLU A 122 18.34 -12.62 24.40
N TYR A 123 17.14 -13.10 24.73
CA TYR A 123 15.86 -12.49 24.30
C TYR A 123 15.22 -11.63 25.39
N THR A 124 15.78 -11.54 26.59
CA THR A 124 15.18 -10.83 27.73
C THR A 124 14.78 -9.41 27.38
N ASN A 125 15.62 -8.67 26.66
CA ASN A 125 15.40 -7.28 26.24
C ASN A 125 15.11 -7.15 24.73
N ARG A 126 14.84 -8.26 24.04
CA ARG A 126 14.42 -8.25 22.63
C ARG A 126 13.07 -7.53 22.45
N TYR A 127 12.28 -7.52 23.50
CA TYR A 127 10.98 -6.85 23.56
C TYR A 127 11.00 -5.76 24.63
N VAL A 128 10.08 -4.81 24.50
CA VAL A 128 9.93 -3.75 25.51
C VAL A 128 9.10 -4.29 26.67
N TRP A 129 9.72 -4.31 27.85
CA TRP A 129 9.08 -4.68 29.11
C TRP A 129 9.23 -3.57 30.13
N THR A 130 8.13 -3.23 30.85
CA THR A 130 8.19 -2.34 32.02
C THR A 130 8.31 -3.17 33.30
N ASP A 131 9.04 -2.65 34.28
CA ASP A 131 9.15 -3.26 35.62
C ASP A 131 7.86 -3.12 36.43
N ASN A 132 7.02 -2.16 36.06
CA ASN A 132 5.83 -1.84 36.81
C ASN A 132 4.61 -2.54 36.26
N TRP A 133 4.25 -3.67 36.86
CA TRP A 133 3.09 -4.46 36.49
C TRP A 133 1.74 -3.84 36.94
N LEU A 134 1.75 -2.83 37.82
CA LEU A 134 0.56 -2.09 38.27
C LEU A 134 0.28 -0.86 37.41
N ASN A 135 1.32 -0.21 36.88
CA ASN A 135 1.19 0.96 36.04
C ASN A 135 1.29 0.56 34.56
N ILE A 136 0.14 0.48 33.93
CA ILE A 136 0.04 0.16 32.48
C ILE A 136 0.45 1.40 31.68
N TYR A 137 1.74 1.68 31.58
CA TYR A 137 2.34 2.84 30.91
C TYR A 137 1.45 3.37 29.77
N ASN A 138 0.69 4.43 30.02
CA ASN A 138 -0.29 5.05 29.12
C ASN A 138 -1.29 4.07 28.44
N GLY A 139 -1.59 2.91 29.04
CA GLY A 139 -2.45 1.89 28.43
C GLY A 139 -1.78 1.06 27.33
N GLU A 140 -0.48 1.23 27.11
CA GLU A 140 0.26 0.56 26.03
C GLU A 140 0.86 -0.81 26.45
N CYS A 141 0.83 -1.15 27.75
CA CYS A 141 1.44 -2.36 28.26
C CYS A 141 0.40 -3.38 28.74
N ILE A 142 0.72 -4.67 28.56
CA ILE A 142 -0.08 -5.82 28.96
C ILE A 142 0.61 -6.51 30.14
N GLY A 143 -0.03 -6.48 31.31
CA GLY A 143 0.48 -7.11 32.54
C GLY A 143 -0.10 -8.50 32.78
N GLY A 144 0.59 -9.29 33.66
CA GLY A 144 0.12 -10.59 34.11
C GLY A 144 0.15 -11.71 33.05
N TYR A 145 0.81 -11.48 31.92
CA TYR A 145 0.85 -12.46 30.82
C TYR A 145 1.93 -13.52 31.02
N ALA A 146 3.07 -13.16 31.57
CA ALA A 146 4.27 -14.02 31.62
C ALA A 146 4.68 -14.37 33.05
N GLN A 147 5.59 -15.33 33.18
CA GLN A 147 6.17 -15.71 34.48
C GLN A 147 7.15 -14.65 35.01
N ARG A 148 7.82 -13.90 34.11
CA ARG A 148 8.66 -12.76 34.54
C ARG A 148 7.79 -11.64 35.08
N ASN A 149 8.33 -10.90 36.07
CA ASN A 149 7.70 -9.68 36.54
C ASN A 149 7.68 -8.61 35.45
N GLY A 150 6.59 -7.80 35.44
CA GLY A 150 6.44 -6.69 34.51
C GLY A 150 5.28 -6.86 33.55
N ALA A 151 5.22 -5.92 32.60
CA ALA A 151 4.26 -5.92 31.52
C ALA A 151 4.98 -5.66 30.19
N TYR A 152 4.61 -6.37 29.13
CA TYR A 152 5.17 -6.10 27.80
C TYR A 152 4.40 -4.96 27.12
N MET A 153 5.11 -4.14 26.35
CA MET A 153 4.50 -3.12 25.51
C MET A 153 3.95 -3.76 24.22
N LYS A 154 2.70 -3.44 23.87
CA LYS A 154 2.14 -3.78 22.56
C LYS A 154 2.60 -2.77 21.51
N ASN A 155 2.76 -3.19 20.25
CA ASN A 155 3.02 -2.27 19.14
C ASN A 155 1.72 -1.81 18.48
N PHE A 156 0.80 -2.73 18.24
CA PHE A 156 -0.52 -2.45 17.67
C PHE A 156 -1.62 -3.20 18.43
N PHE A 157 -1.90 -4.47 18.12
CA PHE A 157 -2.85 -5.27 18.90
C PHE A 157 -2.19 -5.86 20.17
N TYR A 158 -3.04 -6.29 21.12
CA TYR A 158 -2.58 -6.93 22.36
C TYR A 158 -1.71 -8.18 22.13
N CYS A 159 -1.90 -8.86 21.01
CA CYS A 159 -1.15 -10.06 20.63
C CYS A 159 0.15 -9.78 19.85
N GLN A 160 0.55 -8.50 19.76
CA GLN A 160 1.71 -8.04 18.99
C GLN A 160 2.71 -7.31 19.90
N PRO A 161 3.53 -8.04 20.68
CA PRO A 161 4.53 -7.44 21.56
C PRO A 161 5.58 -6.69 20.77
N ALA A 162 5.87 -5.45 21.20
CA ALA A 162 6.80 -4.55 20.55
C ALA A 162 8.24 -5.05 20.66
N LEU A 163 8.93 -5.16 19.54
CA LEU A 163 10.38 -5.34 19.49
C LEU A 163 11.09 -4.09 20.02
N ASN A 164 12.18 -4.29 20.75
CA ASN A 164 12.90 -3.23 21.44
C ASN A 164 14.03 -2.66 20.59
N TYR A 165 13.76 -1.56 19.92
CA TYR A 165 14.77 -0.76 19.21
C TYR A 165 15.24 0.45 20.04
N GLY A 166 14.71 0.61 21.26
CA GLY A 166 15.06 1.65 22.21
C GLY A 166 14.09 2.82 22.28
N PHE A 167 14.41 3.69 23.21
CA PHE A 167 13.69 4.93 23.48
C PHE A 167 14.57 6.13 23.14
N ALA A 168 14.04 7.08 22.36
CA ALA A 168 14.77 8.32 22.05
C ALA A 168 14.92 9.22 23.28
N ASN A 169 13.87 9.31 24.09
CA ASN A 169 13.86 10.00 25.36
C ASN A 169 13.60 8.99 26.49
N ILE A 170 14.47 8.98 27.49
CA ILE A 170 14.42 8.06 28.63
C ILE A 170 13.71 8.75 29.78
N ASP A 171 12.46 8.39 30.04
CA ASP A 171 11.67 8.90 31.15
C ASP A 171 11.78 7.98 32.39
N GLU A 172 11.95 6.66 32.17
CA GLU A 172 12.00 5.62 33.17
C GLU A 172 13.28 4.75 33.00
N PRO A 173 14.43 5.20 33.54
CA PRO A 173 15.72 4.53 33.31
C PRO A 173 15.82 3.09 33.84
N SER A 174 14.89 2.65 34.68
CA SER A 174 14.87 1.28 35.25
C SER A 174 14.60 0.21 34.19
N TRP A 175 13.87 0.53 33.10
CA TRP A 175 13.46 -0.42 32.08
C TRP A 175 13.55 0.12 30.63
N GLN A 176 13.60 1.43 30.44
CA GLN A 176 13.77 2.01 29.11
C GLN A 176 15.24 1.99 28.71
N LEU A 177 15.53 1.46 27.53
CA LEU A 177 16.88 1.36 26.98
C LEU A 177 17.06 2.37 25.83
N PRO A 178 18.21 3.05 25.73
CA PRO A 178 18.48 3.90 24.58
C PRO A 178 18.74 3.06 23.31
N PRO A 179 18.58 3.61 22.09
CA PRO A 179 18.83 2.87 20.85
C PRO A 179 20.25 2.34 20.71
N GLU A 180 21.20 2.95 21.38
CA GLU A 180 22.61 2.55 21.43
C GLU A 180 22.89 1.37 22.37
N HIS A 181 21.93 0.94 23.19
CA HIS A 181 22.09 -0.23 24.06
C HIS A 181 22.39 -1.48 23.24
N PRO A 182 23.31 -2.38 23.69
CA PRO A 182 23.68 -3.59 22.95
C PRO A 182 22.49 -4.44 22.49
N ASP A 183 21.48 -4.62 23.35
CA ASP A 183 20.30 -5.44 23.05
C ASP A 183 19.40 -4.77 21.98
N CYS A 184 19.30 -3.43 21.98
CA CYS A 184 18.57 -2.70 20.93
C CYS A 184 19.30 -2.77 19.58
N ARG A 185 20.64 -2.69 19.62
CA ARG A 185 21.46 -2.89 18.41
C ARG A 185 21.37 -4.32 17.89
N GLU A 186 21.26 -5.31 18.76
CA GLU A 186 21.06 -6.71 18.37
C GLU A 186 19.69 -6.90 17.70
N THR A 187 18.63 -6.27 18.22
CA THR A 187 17.30 -6.27 17.59
C THR A 187 17.36 -5.65 16.19
N LYS A 188 18.08 -4.52 16.04
CA LYS A 188 18.28 -3.88 14.72
C LYS A 188 19.07 -4.76 13.76
N ARG A 189 20.13 -5.45 14.24
CA ARG A 189 20.92 -6.36 13.42
C ARG A 189 20.06 -7.51 12.91
N GLU A 190 19.20 -8.06 13.77
CA GLU A 190 18.29 -9.12 13.39
C GLU A 190 17.28 -8.69 12.31
N LEU A 191 16.78 -7.46 12.39
CA LEU A 191 15.94 -6.88 11.32
C LEU A 191 16.70 -6.86 9.98
N ILE A 192 17.97 -6.43 9.99
CA ILE A 192 18.82 -6.43 8.79
C ILE A 192 19.04 -7.87 8.27
N ASN A 193 19.29 -8.83 9.15
CA ASN A 193 19.46 -10.24 8.78
C ASN A 193 18.20 -10.80 8.09
N ILE A 194 17.02 -10.49 8.61
CA ILE A 194 15.74 -10.87 7.99
C ILE A 194 15.64 -10.29 6.57
N MET A 195 15.93 -8.99 6.41
CA MET A 195 15.89 -8.35 5.09
C MET A 195 16.89 -8.99 4.12
N GLU A 196 18.15 -9.17 4.55
CA GLU A 196 19.19 -9.83 3.73
C GLU A 196 18.78 -11.24 3.33
N TYR A 197 18.18 -12.01 4.25
CA TYR A 197 17.70 -13.36 3.96
C TYR A 197 16.69 -13.39 2.80
N TRP A 198 15.67 -12.54 2.83
CA TRP A 198 14.66 -12.51 1.77
C TRP A 198 15.19 -11.99 0.44
N ILE A 199 16.17 -11.08 0.46
CA ILE A 199 16.90 -10.68 -0.76
C ILE A 199 17.62 -11.87 -1.37
N THR A 200 18.28 -12.73 -0.56
CA THR A 200 18.95 -13.94 -1.09
C THR A 200 17.98 -14.92 -1.74
N LEU A 201 16.70 -14.88 -1.38
CA LEU A 201 15.65 -15.67 -2.00
C LEU A 201 15.00 -14.98 -3.22
N GLY A 202 15.33 -13.71 -3.48
CA GLY A 202 14.92 -12.98 -4.67
C GLY A 202 14.00 -11.79 -4.44
N ALA A 203 13.78 -11.33 -3.20
CA ALA A 203 13.05 -10.09 -2.96
C ALA A 203 13.81 -8.88 -3.51
N ASP A 204 13.10 -7.96 -4.18
CA ASP A 204 13.64 -6.70 -4.72
C ASP A 204 13.40 -5.49 -3.80
N GLY A 205 12.69 -5.68 -2.71
CA GLY A 205 12.38 -4.60 -1.77
C GLY A 205 11.42 -4.99 -0.67
N PHE A 206 11.18 -4.02 0.20
CA PHE A 206 10.35 -4.20 1.39
C PHE A 206 9.34 -3.06 1.53
N ARG A 207 8.08 -3.41 1.78
CA ARG A 207 7.12 -2.49 2.38
C ARG A 207 7.18 -2.68 3.89
N VAL A 208 7.57 -1.64 4.59
CA VAL A 208 7.77 -1.70 6.05
C VAL A 208 6.50 -1.28 6.77
N ASP A 209 5.95 -2.24 7.49
CA ASP A 209 4.77 -2.05 8.34
C ASP A 209 5.08 -1.12 9.51
N LEU A 210 4.19 -0.14 9.76
CA LEU A 210 4.29 0.83 10.85
C LEU A 210 5.71 1.41 11.03
N ALA A 211 6.36 1.81 9.93
CA ALA A 211 7.78 2.17 9.88
C ALA A 211 8.19 3.26 10.88
N ALA A 212 7.26 4.14 11.27
CA ALA A 212 7.47 5.22 12.23
C ALA A 212 7.53 4.75 13.69
N SER A 213 7.05 3.55 14.02
CA SER A 213 6.73 3.13 15.38
C SER A 213 7.89 2.46 16.17
N LEU A 214 9.04 2.20 15.51
CA LEU A 214 10.07 1.34 16.06
C LEU A 214 10.79 1.96 17.27
N ILE A 215 11.21 3.22 17.17
CA ILE A 215 11.84 3.94 18.27
C ILE A 215 10.74 4.58 19.13
N LYS A 216 10.78 4.32 20.43
CA LYS A 216 9.76 4.83 21.35
C LYS A 216 10.14 6.21 21.90
N ASN A 217 9.14 7.00 22.33
CA ASN A 217 9.31 8.36 22.85
C ASN A 217 10.13 9.28 21.92
N ASP A 218 10.02 9.08 20.61
CA ASP A 218 10.70 9.90 19.60
C ASP A 218 9.77 11.04 19.15
N TYR A 219 9.63 12.05 20.01
CA TYR A 219 8.64 13.13 19.83
C TYR A 219 8.91 14.03 18.62
N ASP A 220 10.14 14.12 18.17
CA ASP A 220 10.54 14.93 17.02
C ASP A 220 10.90 14.11 15.77
N GLY A 221 10.78 12.79 15.84
CA GLY A 221 11.04 11.86 14.74
C GLY A 221 12.50 11.72 14.31
N ARG A 222 13.45 12.32 15.07
CA ARG A 222 14.86 12.31 14.66
C ARG A 222 15.54 10.98 14.85
N ALA A 223 15.19 10.26 15.92
CA ALA A 223 15.82 8.98 16.21
C ALA A 223 15.38 7.90 15.20
N ILE A 224 14.11 7.85 14.83
CA ILE A 224 13.61 6.91 13.82
C ILE A 224 14.15 7.25 12.42
N ILE A 225 14.28 8.53 12.08
CA ILE A 225 14.93 8.97 10.83
C ILE A 225 16.39 8.50 10.79
N LYS A 226 17.15 8.68 11.88
CA LYS A 226 18.53 8.19 11.99
C LYS A 226 18.59 6.68 11.86
N PHE A 227 17.70 5.96 12.53
CA PHE A 227 17.62 4.49 12.52
C PHE A 227 17.50 3.94 11.09
N TRP A 228 16.55 4.45 10.31
CA TRP A 228 16.33 3.99 8.94
C TRP A 228 17.42 4.44 7.97
N ARG A 229 18.00 5.64 8.16
CA ARG A 229 19.16 6.09 7.37
C ARG A 229 20.37 5.17 7.50
N GLU A 230 20.62 4.66 8.69
CA GLU A 230 21.71 3.70 8.92
C GLU A 230 21.46 2.38 8.18
N ILE A 231 20.23 1.88 8.20
CA ILE A 231 19.84 0.70 7.41
C ILE A 231 19.96 1.02 5.92
N ARG A 232 19.42 2.15 5.47
CA ARG A 232 19.50 2.55 4.08
C ARG A 232 20.93 2.65 3.56
N THR A 233 21.87 3.16 4.35
CA THR A 233 23.27 3.23 3.97
C THR A 233 23.85 1.84 3.70
N ILE A 234 23.56 0.86 4.55
CA ILE A 234 23.97 -0.53 4.36
C ILE A 234 23.40 -1.10 3.04
N PHE A 235 22.13 -0.77 2.75
CA PHE A 235 21.45 -1.28 1.56
C PHE A 235 21.91 -0.60 0.28
N ASP A 236 22.19 0.70 0.31
CA ASP A 236 22.79 1.42 -0.84
C ASP A 236 24.16 0.84 -1.23
N GLU A 237 24.94 0.37 -0.26
CA GLU A 237 26.26 -0.23 -0.51
C GLU A 237 26.17 -1.68 -1.02
N LYS A 238 25.29 -2.50 -0.42
CA LYS A 238 25.23 -3.93 -0.71
C LYS A 238 24.17 -4.31 -1.74
N TYR A 239 23.04 -3.61 -1.76
CA TYR A 239 21.83 -3.94 -2.52
C TYR A 239 21.22 -2.70 -3.18
N PRO A 240 21.95 -1.99 -4.05
CA PRO A 240 21.53 -0.67 -4.59
C PRO A 240 20.23 -0.71 -5.40
N GLU A 241 19.80 -1.87 -5.86
CA GLU A 241 18.53 -2.06 -6.56
C GLU A 241 17.35 -2.40 -5.62
N CYS A 242 17.62 -2.60 -4.31
CA CYS A 242 16.58 -2.89 -3.32
C CYS A 242 15.80 -1.63 -2.94
N VAL A 243 14.47 -1.74 -2.91
CA VAL A 243 13.55 -0.64 -2.61
C VAL A 243 13.00 -0.74 -1.20
N LEU A 244 12.98 0.39 -0.50
CA LEU A 244 12.29 0.55 0.79
C LEU A 244 11.04 1.39 0.59
N ILE A 245 9.89 0.86 0.97
CA ILE A 245 8.57 1.48 0.90
C ILE A 245 8.05 1.57 2.32
N SER A 246 7.65 2.74 2.78
CA SER A 246 7.17 2.90 4.15
C SER A 246 5.64 2.88 4.24
N GLU A 247 5.14 2.36 5.33
CA GLU A 247 3.85 2.75 5.86
C GLU A 247 4.08 3.77 6.98
N TRP A 248 4.11 5.03 6.60
CA TRP A 248 4.34 6.14 7.53
C TRP A 248 3.24 7.20 7.43
N SER A 249 2.72 7.38 6.22
CA SER A 249 1.73 8.41 5.88
C SER A 249 2.23 9.84 6.12
N HIS A 250 3.54 10.03 6.11
CA HIS A 250 4.20 11.32 6.22
C HIS A 250 5.42 11.34 5.27
N PRO A 251 5.21 11.55 3.96
CA PRO A 251 6.24 11.37 2.94
C PRO A 251 7.54 12.13 3.20
N SER A 252 7.47 13.38 3.67
CA SER A 252 8.68 14.16 3.93
C SER A 252 9.56 13.55 5.03
N HIS A 253 8.97 12.95 6.08
CA HIS A 253 9.71 12.26 7.12
C HIS A 253 10.26 10.91 6.63
N ALA A 254 9.43 10.12 5.95
CA ALA A 254 9.81 8.82 5.41
C ALA A 254 10.96 8.93 4.41
N ILE A 255 10.86 9.84 3.44
CA ILE A 255 11.92 10.09 2.45
C ILE A 255 13.18 10.66 3.14
N ALA A 256 13.01 11.53 4.15
CA ALA A 256 14.14 11.98 4.96
C ALA A 256 14.80 10.83 5.74
N ALA A 257 14.06 9.82 6.12
CA ALA A 257 14.58 8.60 6.75
C ALA A 257 15.27 7.63 5.78
N GLY A 258 15.15 7.85 4.47
CA GLY A 258 15.82 7.03 3.46
C GLY A 258 14.90 6.07 2.72
N PHE A 259 13.61 6.11 2.92
CA PHE A 259 12.66 5.37 2.09
C PHE A 259 12.61 5.94 0.68
N HIS A 260 12.32 5.09 -0.29
CA HIS A 260 12.15 5.50 -1.67
C HIS A 260 10.73 5.98 -1.96
N ILE A 261 9.75 5.37 -1.28
CA ILE A 261 8.33 5.59 -1.47
C ILE A 261 7.65 5.65 -0.10
N ASP A 262 6.72 6.59 0.06
CA ASP A 262 5.74 6.55 1.15
C ASP A 262 4.32 6.67 0.60
N PHE A 263 3.37 6.04 1.29
CA PHE A 263 1.97 6.13 0.96
C PHE A 263 1.34 7.38 1.56
N LEU A 264 0.64 8.15 0.74
CA LEU A 264 -0.31 9.14 1.24
C LEU A 264 -1.66 8.43 1.44
N ILE A 265 -1.74 7.68 2.55
CA ILE A 265 -2.90 6.84 2.86
C ILE A 265 -3.29 6.94 4.34
N HIS A 266 -3.97 6.58 5.08
CA HIS A 266 -4.22 6.71 6.53
C HIS A 266 -4.18 8.15 7.09
N ALA A 267 -4.20 8.24 8.36
CA ALA A 267 -4.81 9.20 9.20
C ALA A 267 -4.04 10.49 9.49
N VAL A 268 -2.81 10.63 9.04
CA VAL A 268 -2.02 11.81 9.46
C VAL A 268 -2.54 13.08 8.81
N PHE A 269 -2.97 12.97 7.55
CA PHE A 269 -3.58 14.07 6.80
C PHE A 269 -4.92 13.64 6.19
N PRO A 270 -5.93 14.52 6.12
CA PRO A 270 -7.19 14.24 5.43
C PRO A 270 -7.05 14.12 3.91
N ALA A 271 -5.86 14.41 3.35
CA ALA A 271 -5.59 14.50 1.93
C ALA A 271 -6.12 13.30 1.13
N TYR A 272 -5.67 12.09 1.44
CA TYR A 272 -6.09 10.90 0.68
C TYR A 272 -7.59 10.60 0.84
N THR A 273 -8.10 10.68 2.07
CA THR A 273 -9.51 10.39 2.33
C THR A 273 -10.45 11.39 1.67
N SER A 274 -10.05 12.66 1.57
CA SER A 274 -10.83 13.70 0.88
C SER A 274 -10.97 13.47 -0.62
N LEU A 275 -10.08 12.69 -1.24
CA LEU A 275 -10.25 12.31 -2.65
C LEU A 275 -11.37 11.28 -2.84
N PHE A 276 -11.34 10.18 -2.05
CA PHE A 276 -12.10 8.99 -2.37
C PHE A 276 -13.03 8.50 -1.25
N ARG A 277 -12.80 8.88 0.01
CA ARG A 277 -13.37 8.21 1.19
C ARG A 277 -13.83 9.16 2.29
N ALA A 278 -14.30 10.33 1.93
CA ALA A 278 -14.86 11.29 2.89
C ALA A 278 -16.30 10.94 3.25
N GLU A 279 -16.70 11.25 4.50
CA GLU A 279 -18.04 11.32 5.06
C GLU A 279 -18.91 10.07 5.01
N ASP A 280 -18.39 8.95 4.77
CA ASP A 280 -19.26 7.92 4.37
C ASP A 280 -19.16 6.72 5.32
N GLU A 281 -20.25 6.02 5.50
CA GLU A 281 -20.31 4.75 6.19
C GLU A 281 -19.35 3.71 5.58
N ARG A 282 -18.90 3.96 4.34
CA ARG A 282 -17.89 3.21 3.59
C ARG A 282 -16.48 3.34 4.15
N ASN A 283 -16.21 4.36 4.97
CA ASN A 283 -14.90 4.58 5.57
C ASN A 283 -14.80 4.02 6.96
N VAL A 284 -13.87 3.11 7.15
CA VAL A 284 -13.57 2.59 8.48
C VAL A 284 -12.06 2.46 8.61
N PRO A 285 -11.45 3.10 9.60
CA PRO A 285 -12.02 4.15 10.46
C PRO A 285 -12.34 5.43 9.68
N ARG A 286 -13.31 6.21 10.18
CA ARG A 286 -13.63 7.53 9.63
C ARG A 286 -12.55 8.53 10.04
N ILE A 287 -11.80 9.00 9.08
CA ILE A 287 -10.68 9.91 9.32
C ILE A 287 -11.01 11.35 8.90
N PHE A 288 -11.92 11.49 7.94
CA PHE A 288 -12.31 12.78 7.40
C PHE A 288 -13.84 12.87 7.26
N PHE A 289 -14.40 13.97 7.73
CA PHE A 289 -15.82 14.29 7.60
C PHE A 289 -15.99 15.38 6.53
N GLY A 290 -16.70 15.08 5.48
CA GLY A 290 -16.93 15.99 4.33
C GLY A 290 -17.21 15.19 3.08
N ASN A 291 -17.29 15.86 1.93
CA ASN A 291 -17.57 15.21 0.65
C ASN A 291 -16.26 14.82 -0.04
N SER A 292 -16.19 13.62 -0.59
CA SER A 292 -15.08 13.21 -1.45
C SER A 292 -15.04 14.03 -2.73
N PHE A 293 -13.85 14.36 -3.22
CA PHE A 293 -13.70 15.04 -4.50
C PHE A 293 -14.23 14.18 -5.67
N PHE A 294 -13.93 12.88 -5.65
CA PHE A 294 -14.43 11.91 -6.65
C PHE A 294 -15.84 11.37 -6.28
N ASP A 295 -16.73 12.24 -5.83
CA ASP A 295 -18.15 11.98 -5.65
C ASP A 295 -18.92 12.73 -6.74
N THR A 296 -19.83 12.03 -7.43
CA THR A 296 -20.57 12.58 -8.57
C THR A 296 -21.46 13.76 -8.23
N ARG A 297 -21.81 13.96 -6.95
CA ARG A 297 -22.54 15.16 -6.50
C ARG A 297 -21.75 16.46 -6.68
N GLY A 298 -20.42 16.39 -6.85
CA GLY A 298 -19.57 17.57 -7.08
C GLY A 298 -19.45 18.52 -5.89
N ASN A 299 -19.62 18.01 -4.67
CA ASN A 299 -19.58 18.80 -3.43
C ASN A 299 -18.22 18.72 -2.70
N GLY A 300 -17.27 17.98 -3.24
CA GLY A 300 -15.91 17.89 -2.68
C GLY A 300 -15.08 19.14 -2.99
N ASN A 301 -13.89 19.19 -2.41
CA ASN A 301 -12.93 20.27 -2.65
C ASN A 301 -11.53 19.71 -2.81
N ILE A 302 -10.94 19.87 -3.99
CA ILE A 302 -9.59 19.40 -4.28
C ILE A 302 -8.52 20.09 -3.42
N GLU A 303 -8.78 21.29 -2.90
CA GLU A 303 -7.84 22.01 -2.05
C GLU A 303 -7.52 21.25 -0.75
N THR A 304 -8.49 20.47 -0.24
CA THR A 304 -8.25 19.64 0.95
C THR A 304 -7.13 18.61 0.71
N PHE A 305 -7.09 18.05 -0.51
CA PHE A 305 -5.99 17.19 -0.93
C PHE A 305 -4.73 17.98 -1.28
N LEU A 306 -4.86 19.03 -2.08
CA LEU A 306 -3.71 19.74 -2.64
C LEU A 306 -2.89 20.48 -1.58
N ASN A 307 -3.49 20.98 -0.52
CA ASN A 307 -2.79 21.67 0.54
C ASN A 307 -1.75 20.76 1.22
N ASP A 308 -2.13 19.53 1.54
CA ASP A 308 -1.22 18.56 2.15
C ASP A 308 -0.26 17.96 1.12
N TYR A 309 -0.81 17.55 -0.05
CA TYR A 309 -0.04 16.89 -1.09
C TYR A 309 1.09 17.76 -1.65
N LEU A 310 0.82 19.04 -1.96
CA LEU A 310 1.82 19.92 -2.57
C LEU A 310 2.96 20.26 -1.58
N ASP A 311 2.64 20.44 -0.31
CA ASP A 311 3.67 20.66 0.73
C ASP A 311 4.60 19.45 0.86
N GLU A 312 4.04 18.25 0.90
CA GLU A 312 4.81 17.01 0.94
C GLU A 312 5.56 16.75 -0.38
N TYR A 313 4.94 17.02 -1.53
CA TYR A 313 5.56 16.87 -2.85
C TYR A 313 6.78 17.77 -3.03
N GLU A 314 6.69 19.06 -2.69
CA GLU A 314 7.82 19.98 -2.78
C GLU A 314 9.01 19.57 -1.91
N LYS A 315 8.75 18.96 -0.76
CA LYS A 315 9.79 18.45 0.14
C LYS A 315 10.44 17.15 -0.33
N THR A 316 9.78 16.39 -1.21
CA THR A 316 10.19 15.01 -1.54
C THR A 316 10.55 14.77 -3.00
N LYS A 317 10.06 15.55 -3.96
CA LYS A 317 10.12 15.31 -5.41
C LYS A 317 11.52 15.00 -5.98
N ASP A 318 12.58 15.53 -5.36
CA ASP A 318 13.97 15.32 -5.83
C ASP A 318 14.67 14.15 -5.11
N ARG A 319 14.00 13.45 -4.18
CA ARG A 319 14.63 12.47 -3.30
C ARG A 319 13.90 11.15 -3.17
N GLY A 320 12.62 11.13 -3.51
CA GLY A 320 11.76 9.96 -3.38
C GLY A 320 10.36 10.23 -3.92
N PHE A 321 9.44 9.29 -3.73
CA PHE A 321 8.15 9.29 -4.37
C PHE A 321 7.00 9.19 -3.38
N ILE A 322 5.93 9.94 -3.65
CA ILE A 322 4.65 9.79 -2.96
C ILE A 322 3.81 8.80 -3.75
N SER A 323 3.15 7.87 -3.06
CA SER A 323 2.15 6.99 -3.66
C SER A 323 0.73 7.40 -3.28
N ILE A 324 -0.14 7.47 -4.28
CA ILE A 324 -1.59 7.59 -4.13
C ILE A 324 -2.18 6.25 -4.61
N PRO A 325 -2.40 5.27 -3.70
CA PRO A 325 -2.87 3.95 -4.10
C PRO A 325 -4.39 3.94 -4.33
N THR A 326 -4.90 2.93 -5.06
CA THR A 326 -6.35 2.70 -5.13
C THR A 326 -6.93 2.31 -3.77
N GLY A 327 -6.17 1.60 -2.98
CA GLY A 327 -6.50 1.10 -1.65
C GLY A 327 -5.50 0.07 -1.18
N ASN A 328 -5.85 -0.66 -0.14
CA ASN A 328 -5.12 -1.81 0.38
C ASN A 328 -6.05 -2.74 1.18
N HIS A 329 -5.47 -3.72 1.84
CA HIS A 329 -6.18 -4.71 2.69
C HIS A 329 -6.81 -4.13 3.97
N ASP A 330 -6.56 -2.85 4.30
CA ASP A 330 -7.07 -2.16 5.50
C ASP A 330 -8.17 -1.14 5.22
N LEU A 331 -8.43 -0.84 3.95
CA LEU A 331 -9.44 0.11 3.53
C LEU A 331 -10.58 -0.58 2.79
N ALA A 332 -11.78 -0.01 2.85
CA ALA A 332 -12.85 -0.38 1.93
C ALA A 332 -12.37 -0.20 0.48
N ARG A 333 -12.77 -1.12 -0.42
CA ARG A 333 -12.39 -1.03 -1.83
C ARG A 333 -12.88 0.27 -2.45
N ILE A 334 -12.09 0.81 -3.38
CA ILE A 334 -12.40 2.07 -4.05
C ILE A 334 -13.70 2.01 -4.87
N SER A 335 -14.09 0.81 -5.29
CA SER A 335 -15.32 0.51 -6.04
C SER A 335 -16.60 0.64 -5.23
N TYR A 336 -16.52 0.64 -3.90
CA TYR A 336 -17.72 0.62 -3.06
C TYR A 336 -18.64 1.82 -3.32
N GLY A 337 -19.84 1.53 -3.83
CA GLY A 337 -20.83 2.53 -4.20
C GLY A 337 -20.49 3.35 -5.44
N ARG A 338 -19.62 2.88 -6.33
CA ARG A 338 -19.22 3.54 -7.58
C ARG A 338 -19.50 2.68 -8.80
N THR A 339 -19.77 3.33 -9.91
CA THR A 339 -19.87 2.72 -11.23
C THR A 339 -18.47 2.54 -11.86
N ASN A 340 -18.37 1.69 -12.88
CA ASN A 340 -17.12 1.53 -13.64
C ASN A 340 -16.64 2.84 -14.29
N THR A 341 -17.55 3.70 -14.73
CA THR A 341 -17.19 5.01 -15.31
C THR A 341 -16.54 5.92 -14.26
N GLU A 342 -17.06 5.95 -13.03
CA GLU A 342 -16.44 6.70 -11.93
C GLU A 342 -15.06 6.14 -11.59
N LEU A 343 -14.91 4.83 -11.58
CA LEU A 343 -13.61 4.17 -11.34
C LEU A 343 -12.61 4.50 -12.43
N GLU A 344 -13.01 4.50 -13.70
CA GLU A 344 -12.14 4.87 -14.81
C GLU A 344 -11.59 6.29 -14.67
N VAL A 345 -12.43 7.26 -14.25
CA VAL A 345 -12.02 8.65 -13.97
C VAL A 345 -11.02 8.71 -12.81
N ILE A 346 -11.20 7.89 -11.77
CA ILE A 346 -10.27 7.78 -10.64
C ILE A 346 -8.93 7.16 -11.11
N PHE A 347 -8.97 6.09 -11.90
CA PHE A 347 -7.76 5.49 -12.45
C PHE A 347 -7.00 6.45 -13.36
N ALA A 348 -7.70 7.25 -14.17
CA ALA A 348 -7.07 8.29 -14.98
C ALA A 348 -6.32 9.30 -14.11
N PHE A 349 -6.86 9.72 -12.97
CA PHE A 349 -6.17 10.57 -12.00
C PHE A 349 -4.95 9.85 -11.42
N ILE A 350 -5.10 8.67 -10.82
CA ILE A 350 -4.01 7.94 -10.15
C ILE A 350 -2.85 7.66 -11.12
N MET A 351 -3.16 7.23 -12.36
CA MET A 351 -2.15 6.87 -13.36
C MET A 351 -1.45 8.09 -13.97
N THR A 352 -2.03 9.27 -13.86
CA THR A 352 -1.41 10.50 -14.39
C THR A 352 -0.76 11.38 -13.32
N MET A 353 -0.95 11.13 -12.04
CA MET A 353 -0.23 11.83 -10.96
C MET A 353 1.25 11.45 -10.92
N PRO A 354 2.15 12.36 -10.42
CA PRO A 354 3.54 12.00 -10.12
C PRO A 354 3.64 10.93 -9.02
N GLY A 355 4.83 10.38 -8.85
CA GLY A 355 5.08 9.32 -7.88
C GLY A 355 4.74 7.94 -8.44
N ILE A 356 4.55 6.96 -7.58
CA ILE A 356 4.42 5.55 -7.99
C ILE A 356 3.02 5.04 -7.62
N PRO A 357 2.19 4.67 -8.62
CA PRO A 357 0.86 4.14 -8.36
C PRO A 357 0.93 2.70 -7.84
N PHE A 358 0.05 2.40 -6.88
CA PHE A 358 -0.22 1.06 -6.38
C PHE A 358 -1.69 0.72 -6.61
N VAL A 359 -1.94 -0.43 -7.22
CA VAL A 359 -3.29 -0.96 -7.44
C VAL A 359 -3.47 -2.18 -6.54
N TYR A 360 -4.49 -2.14 -5.71
CA TYR A 360 -4.86 -3.29 -4.87
C TYR A 360 -5.60 -4.32 -5.72
N TYR A 361 -5.25 -5.60 -5.60
CA TYR A 361 -5.82 -6.67 -6.44
C TYR A 361 -7.35 -6.62 -6.47
N GLY A 362 -7.92 -6.73 -7.65
CA GLY A 362 -9.35 -6.69 -7.89
C GLY A 362 -9.94 -5.29 -8.05
N ASP A 363 -9.23 -4.21 -7.68
CA ASP A 363 -9.71 -2.85 -7.92
C ASP A 363 -9.73 -2.54 -9.44
N GLU A 364 -8.82 -3.12 -10.22
CA GLU A 364 -8.74 -2.99 -11.67
C GLU A 364 -9.93 -3.60 -12.44
N ILE A 365 -10.67 -4.49 -11.79
CA ILE A 365 -11.94 -5.04 -12.33
C ILE A 365 -13.17 -4.47 -11.61
N GLY A 366 -13.00 -3.58 -10.65
CA GLY A 366 -14.09 -3.01 -9.87
C GLY A 366 -14.71 -4.00 -8.87
N MET A 367 -13.92 -4.92 -8.27
CA MET A 367 -14.40 -5.79 -7.21
C MET A 367 -15.00 -4.98 -6.07
N GLU A 368 -16.16 -5.38 -5.60
CA GLU A 368 -16.88 -4.70 -4.53
C GLU A 368 -16.31 -4.98 -3.14
N TYR A 369 -16.39 -3.98 -2.27
CA TYR A 369 -16.26 -4.18 -0.83
C TYR A 369 -17.55 -4.81 -0.29
N ILE A 370 -17.42 -5.85 0.54
CA ILE A 370 -18.58 -6.51 1.17
C ILE A 370 -18.66 -6.02 2.63
N PRO A 371 -19.66 -5.16 2.95
CA PRO A 371 -19.85 -4.68 4.32
C PRO A 371 -20.33 -5.80 5.24
N ASP A 372 -20.20 -5.58 6.54
CA ASP A 372 -20.76 -6.44 7.61
C ASP A 372 -20.32 -7.91 7.58
N MET A 373 -19.19 -8.19 6.94
CA MET A 373 -18.60 -9.53 7.00
C MET A 373 -18.12 -9.84 8.42
N PRO A 374 -18.30 -11.06 8.90
CA PRO A 374 -17.73 -11.50 10.17
C PRO A 374 -16.22 -11.26 10.19
N SER A 375 -15.73 -10.69 11.30
CA SER A 375 -14.28 -10.51 11.49
C SER A 375 -13.57 -11.86 11.38
N LYS A 376 -12.57 -11.93 10.53
CA LYS A 376 -11.71 -13.11 10.37
C LYS A 376 -10.26 -12.70 10.55
N GLU A 377 -9.53 -13.44 11.37
CA GLU A 377 -8.12 -13.17 11.68
C GLU A 377 -7.86 -11.68 12.02
N GLY A 378 -8.62 -11.13 12.97
CA GLY A 378 -8.47 -9.73 13.38
C GLY A 378 -8.82 -8.69 12.30
N GLY A 379 -9.47 -9.11 11.20
CA GLY A 379 -9.81 -8.21 10.09
C GLY A 379 -10.85 -7.16 10.44
N PHE A 380 -11.74 -7.44 11.41
CA PHE A 380 -12.88 -6.56 11.71
C PHE A 380 -13.62 -6.17 10.42
N THR A 381 -13.94 -4.90 10.26
CA THR A 381 -14.54 -4.35 9.03
C THR A 381 -13.66 -4.48 7.78
N ARG A 382 -12.34 -4.64 7.94
CA ARG A 382 -11.39 -4.85 6.84
C ARG A 382 -11.58 -6.18 6.10
N THR A 383 -12.27 -7.16 6.73
CA THR A 383 -12.53 -8.48 6.12
C THR A 383 -13.21 -8.35 4.76
N GLY A 384 -14.12 -7.38 4.59
CA GLY A 384 -14.86 -7.14 3.34
C GLY A 384 -14.02 -6.69 2.14
N SER A 385 -12.81 -6.17 2.37
CA SER A 385 -11.86 -5.83 1.29
C SER A 385 -10.90 -6.97 0.94
N ARG A 386 -10.87 -8.04 1.74
CA ARG A 386 -9.91 -9.15 1.62
C ARG A 386 -10.51 -10.39 0.93
N THR A 387 -11.66 -10.22 0.25
CA THR A 387 -12.37 -11.32 -0.45
C THR A 387 -11.57 -11.86 -1.62
N PRO A 388 -11.78 -13.15 -2.00
CA PRO A 388 -11.04 -13.79 -3.09
C PRO A 388 -11.20 -13.08 -4.43
N MET A 389 -10.11 -13.05 -5.22
CA MET A 389 -10.09 -12.52 -6.58
C MET A 389 -11.07 -13.27 -7.50
N GLN A 390 -11.78 -12.54 -8.34
CA GLN A 390 -12.80 -13.07 -9.23
C GLN A 390 -12.22 -13.22 -10.64
N TRP A 391 -11.79 -14.45 -10.98
CA TRP A 391 -11.10 -14.74 -12.24
C TRP A 391 -12.06 -15.04 -13.39
N LYS A 392 -13.12 -15.78 -13.13
CA LYS A 392 -14.13 -16.19 -14.12
C LYS A 392 -15.47 -16.45 -13.45
N LYS A 393 -16.53 -16.45 -14.21
CA LYS A 393 -17.88 -16.79 -13.71
C LYS A 393 -17.99 -18.26 -13.29
N GLY A 394 -18.81 -18.51 -12.28
CA GLY A 394 -19.14 -19.86 -11.80
C GLY A 394 -18.32 -20.28 -10.60
N LYS A 395 -18.04 -21.58 -10.48
CA LYS A 395 -17.50 -22.21 -9.27
C LYS A 395 -16.37 -21.41 -8.63
N ASN A 396 -16.59 -20.99 -7.40
CA ASN A 396 -15.66 -20.21 -6.59
C ASN A 396 -15.09 -18.97 -7.33
N ALA A 397 -15.82 -18.41 -8.30
CA ALA A 397 -15.35 -17.35 -9.21
C ALA A 397 -14.00 -17.65 -9.87
N GLY A 398 -13.65 -18.91 -10.03
CA GLY A 398 -12.35 -19.35 -10.56
C GLY A 398 -11.15 -19.09 -9.63
N PHE A 399 -11.38 -18.72 -8.38
CA PHE A 399 -10.33 -18.54 -7.38
C PHE A 399 -9.74 -19.89 -6.93
N SER A 400 -10.58 -20.91 -6.77
CA SER A 400 -10.23 -22.24 -6.26
C SER A 400 -11.00 -23.33 -6.98
N ASP A 401 -10.36 -24.46 -7.24
CA ASP A 401 -11.02 -25.70 -7.70
C ASP A 401 -11.51 -26.57 -6.53
N GLY A 402 -11.24 -26.18 -5.29
CA GLY A 402 -11.69 -26.84 -4.07
C GLY A 402 -13.21 -26.80 -3.87
N ALA A 403 -13.69 -27.46 -2.82
CA ALA A 403 -15.09 -27.37 -2.42
C ALA A 403 -15.38 -25.99 -1.81
N LYS A 404 -16.59 -25.48 -2.04
CA LYS A 404 -16.99 -24.13 -1.58
C LYS A 404 -16.90 -23.94 -0.07
N GLU A 405 -17.17 -25.00 0.68
CA GLU A 405 -17.07 -25.03 2.13
C GLU A 405 -15.65 -24.86 2.70
N PHE A 406 -14.62 -25.06 1.85
CA PHE A 406 -13.23 -24.86 2.24
C PHE A 406 -12.75 -23.44 2.03
N LEU A 407 -13.51 -22.60 1.29
CA LEU A 407 -13.09 -21.24 1.02
C LEU A 407 -12.86 -20.48 2.34
N TYR A 408 -11.68 -19.91 2.46
CA TYR A 408 -11.30 -19.07 3.59
C TYR A 408 -12.26 -17.89 3.78
N LEU A 409 -12.62 -17.21 2.70
CA LEU A 409 -13.65 -16.18 2.63
C LEU A 409 -14.60 -16.45 1.46
N PRO A 410 -15.85 -16.03 1.56
CA PRO A 410 -16.80 -16.18 0.47
C PRO A 410 -16.39 -15.35 -0.75
N VAL A 411 -16.78 -15.81 -1.93
CA VAL A 411 -16.58 -15.14 -3.20
C VAL A 411 -17.90 -14.96 -3.94
N ASN A 412 -18.03 -13.87 -4.70
CA ASN A 412 -19.20 -13.64 -5.56
C ASN A 412 -19.02 -14.35 -6.90
N GLU A 413 -19.64 -15.51 -7.06
CA GLU A 413 -19.55 -16.36 -8.28
C GLU A 413 -20.19 -15.74 -9.53
N ASN A 414 -21.01 -14.70 -9.35
CA ASN A 414 -21.69 -13.96 -10.42
C ASN A 414 -21.28 -12.49 -10.49
N GLY A 415 -20.24 -12.11 -9.74
CA GLY A 415 -19.69 -10.75 -9.73
C GLY A 415 -18.86 -10.42 -10.98
N VAL A 416 -18.33 -9.20 -10.98
CA VAL A 416 -17.33 -8.79 -11.97
C VAL A 416 -16.17 -9.79 -12.00
N ASN A 417 -15.60 -10.09 -13.15
CA ASN A 417 -14.50 -11.05 -13.24
C ASN A 417 -13.55 -10.71 -14.39
N VAL A 418 -12.34 -11.24 -14.27
CA VAL A 418 -11.25 -10.99 -15.23
C VAL A 418 -11.59 -11.50 -16.63
N GLU A 419 -12.12 -12.74 -16.74
CA GLU A 419 -12.34 -13.39 -18.03
C GLU A 419 -13.33 -12.61 -18.91
N GLU A 420 -14.48 -12.20 -18.34
CA GLU A 420 -15.47 -11.40 -19.06
C GLU A 420 -14.92 -10.03 -19.44
N GLN A 421 -14.18 -9.38 -18.54
CA GLN A 421 -13.63 -8.04 -18.82
C GLN A 421 -12.48 -8.06 -19.82
N LEU A 422 -11.65 -9.09 -19.87
CA LEU A 422 -10.65 -9.25 -20.94
C LEU A 422 -11.27 -9.35 -22.32
N GLY A 423 -12.48 -9.91 -22.42
CA GLY A 423 -13.23 -10.04 -23.67
C GLY A 423 -13.99 -8.79 -24.11
N ASP A 424 -14.09 -7.76 -23.26
CA ASP A 424 -14.80 -6.49 -23.53
C ASP A 424 -13.80 -5.32 -23.58
N GLU A 425 -13.53 -4.80 -24.77
CA GLU A 425 -12.61 -3.67 -24.99
C GLU A 425 -12.98 -2.41 -24.20
N ASN A 426 -14.25 -2.26 -23.83
CA ASN A 426 -14.75 -1.12 -23.06
C ASN A 426 -14.81 -1.39 -21.56
N SER A 427 -14.37 -2.53 -21.10
CA SER A 427 -14.34 -2.87 -19.68
C SER A 427 -13.39 -1.99 -18.88
N LEU A 428 -13.64 -1.86 -17.57
CA LEU A 428 -12.75 -1.14 -16.66
C LEU A 428 -11.32 -1.71 -16.72
N LEU A 429 -11.17 -3.05 -16.73
CA LEU A 429 -9.88 -3.72 -16.80
C LEU A 429 -9.07 -3.27 -18.02
N ASN A 430 -9.69 -3.25 -19.20
CA ASN A 430 -9.00 -2.84 -20.43
C ASN A 430 -8.68 -1.35 -20.41
N LYS A 431 -9.53 -0.50 -19.86
CA LYS A 431 -9.22 0.94 -19.66
C LYS A 431 -8.08 1.18 -18.68
N VAL A 432 -8.03 0.44 -17.59
CA VAL A 432 -6.89 0.47 -16.64
C VAL A 432 -5.60 0.02 -17.33
N LYS A 433 -5.65 -1.04 -18.12
CA LYS A 433 -4.50 -1.52 -18.91
C LYS A 433 -4.00 -0.47 -19.90
N GLU A 434 -4.90 0.23 -20.61
CA GLU A 434 -4.57 1.33 -21.51
C GLU A 434 -3.89 2.50 -20.77
N LEU A 435 -4.40 2.89 -19.60
CA LEU A 435 -3.82 3.94 -18.75
C LEU A 435 -2.42 3.57 -18.23
N ILE A 436 -2.22 2.33 -17.81
CA ILE A 436 -0.90 1.82 -17.41
C ILE A 436 0.08 1.87 -18.60
N ALA A 437 -0.36 1.44 -19.79
CA ALA A 437 0.46 1.47 -21.00
C ALA A 437 0.84 2.91 -21.38
N LEU A 438 -0.11 3.83 -21.35
CA LEU A 438 0.13 5.26 -21.61
C LEU A 438 1.17 5.82 -20.62
N ARG A 439 1.00 5.58 -19.32
CA ARG A 439 1.94 6.03 -18.30
C ARG A 439 3.37 5.53 -18.57
N LYS A 440 3.54 4.25 -18.88
CA LYS A 440 4.85 3.62 -19.12
C LYS A 440 5.57 4.12 -20.37
N THR A 441 4.81 4.58 -21.36
CA THR A 441 5.37 5.04 -22.65
C THR A 441 5.51 6.56 -22.75
N THR A 442 5.02 7.32 -21.75
CA THR A 442 4.99 8.77 -21.75
C THR A 442 5.90 9.31 -20.65
N GLN A 443 7.01 9.95 -21.02
CA GLN A 443 8.00 10.46 -20.06
C GLN A 443 7.40 11.51 -19.12
N ALA A 444 6.52 12.38 -19.62
CA ALA A 444 5.84 13.38 -18.79
C ALA A 444 4.95 12.75 -17.71
N LEU A 445 4.47 11.52 -17.88
CA LEU A 445 3.66 10.80 -16.91
C LEU A 445 4.46 9.87 -15.98
N SER A 446 5.79 9.81 -16.14
CA SER A 446 6.67 9.02 -15.27
C SER A 446 6.62 9.48 -13.80
N ALA A 447 7.26 8.74 -12.91
CA ALA A 447 7.24 9.02 -11.48
C ALA A 447 7.80 10.40 -11.13
N SER A 448 8.89 10.82 -11.81
CA SER A 448 9.57 12.11 -11.62
C SER A 448 9.03 13.24 -12.51
N GLY A 449 8.12 12.96 -13.44
CA GLY A 449 7.53 13.98 -14.31
C GLY A 449 6.91 15.13 -13.50
N GLY A 450 7.15 16.36 -13.96
CA GLY A 450 6.64 17.57 -13.29
C GLY A 450 5.12 17.69 -13.32
N ILE A 451 4.57 18.45 -12.39
CA ILE A 451 3.12 18.74 -12.33
C ILE A 451 2.86 20.20 -12.04
N GLU A 452 1.83 20.76 -12.69
CA GLU A 452 1.31 22.11 -12.47
C GLU A 452 -0.22 22.09 -12.48
N PHE A 453 -0.86 22.47 -11.39
CA PHE A 453 -2.32 22.56 -11.30
C PHE A 453 -2.80 23.89 -11.84
N LEU A 454 -3.62 23.85 -12.89
CA LEU A 454 -4.12 25.04 -13.60
C LEU A 454 -5.49 25.49 -13.09
N ASN A 455 -6.37 24.59 -12.69
CA ASN A 455 -7.66 24.92 -12.14
C ASN A 455 -7.83 24.36 -10.73
N ARG A 456 -7.97 25.28 -9.77
CA ARG A 456 -8.24 25.01 -8.35
C ARG A 456 -9.49 25.72 -7.84
N LYS A 457 -10.13 26.54 -8.70
CA LYS A 457 -11.32 27.34 -8.34
C LYS A 457 -12.58 26.46 -8.26
N ASN A 458 -13.59 26.92 -7.56
CA ASN A 458 -14.90 26.23 -7.46
C ASN A 458 -14.79 24.76 -7.04
N GLY A 459 -13.96 24.46 -6.02
CA GLY A 459 -13.71 23.11 -5.57
C GLY A 459 -12.82 22.28 -6.51
N GLY A 460 -12.33 22.85 -7.63
CA GLY A 460 -11.51 22.16 -8.62
C GLY A 460 -12.29 21.37 -9.67
N TYR A 461 -13.53 21.77 -10.00
CA TYR A 461 -14.35 21.14 -11.03
C TYR A 461 -14.42 21.99 -12.31
N PRO A 462 -13.85 21.54 -13.46
CA PRO A 462 -13.04 20.33 -13.62
C PRO A 462 -11.67 20.50 -12.99
N LEU A 463 -11.04 19.39 -12.53
CA LEU A 463 -9.64 19.38 -12.16
C LEU A 463 -8.80 19.42 -13.43
N VAL A 464 -7.90 20.41 -13.53
CA VAL A 464 -7.03 20.56 -14.70
C VAL A 464 -5.59 20.76 -14.23
N TYR A 465 -4.71 19.93 -14.75
CA TYR A 465 -3.28 20.03 -14.48
C TYR A 465 -2.43 19.61 -15.69
N LYS A 466 -1.22 20.16 -15.74
CA LYS A 466 -0.19 19.73 -16.69
C LYS A 466 0.73 18.70 -16.08
N ARG A 467 1.16 17.74 -16.89
CA ARG A 467 2.30 16.89 -16.64
C ARG A 467 3.39 17.21 -17.64
N MET A 468 4.64 17.25 -17.21
CA MET A 468 5.74 17.79 -18.00
C MET A 468 7.00 16.94 -17.84
N SER A 469 7.72 16.80 -18.96
CA SER A 469 9.11 16.38 -19.02
C SER A 469 9.92 17.40 -19.85
N GLU A 470 11.19 17.13 -20.09
CA GLU A 470 12.03 18.01 -20.92
C GLU A 470 11.50 18.18 -22.35
N ASN A 471 10.83 17.15 -22.89
CA ASN A 471 10.51 17.10 -24.33
C ASN A 471 9.01 17.10 -24.64
N GLU A 472 8.14 16.94 -23.63
CA GLU A 472 6.70 16.82 -23.87
C GLU A 472 5.89 17.34 -22.69
N GLN A 473 4.69 17.81 -23.00
CA GLN A 473 3.73 18.29 -22.03
C GLN A 473 2.34 17.70 -22.33
N TYR A 474 1.66 17.32 -21.29
CA TYR A 474 0.30 16.81 -21.35
C TYR A 474 -0.62 17.64 -20.46
N LEU A 475 -1.82 17.90 -20.95
CA LEU A 475 -2.91 18.50 -20.18
C LEU A 475 -3.89 17.40 -19.79
N ILE A 476 -4.14 17.27 -18.51
CA ILE A 476 -5.08 16.31 -17.96
C ILE A 476 -6.28 17.10 -17.42
N CYS A 477 -7.49 16.78 -17.91
CA CYS A 477 -8.72 17.40 -17.47
C CYS A 477 -9.66 16.31 -16.96
N ILE A 478 -10.15 16.45 -15.73
CA ILE A 478 -10.95 15.46 -15.02
C ILE A 478 -12.19 16.11 -14.44
N ASN A 479 -13.34 15.59 -14.77
CA ASN A 479 -14.63 15.99 -14.20
C ASN A 479 -15.32 14.79 -13.53
N PRO A 480 -15.18 14.59 -12.22
CA PRO A 480 -15.87 13.51 -11.52
C PRO A 480 -17.34 13.82 -11.21
N SER A 481 -17.81 15.08 -11.42
CA SER A 481 -19.18 15.47 -11.09
C SER A 481 -20.19 15.01 -12.14
N ASN A 482 -21.48 14.99 -11.76
CA ASN A 482 -22.61 14.65 -12.64
C ASN A 482 -23.14 15.83 -13.49
N GLU A 483 -22.38 16.93 -13.55
CA GLU A 483 -22.71 18.12 -14.35
C GLU A 483 -21.60 18.42 -15.35
N ASP A 484 -21.93 19.06 -16.46
CA ASP A 484 -20.94 19.57 -17.40
C ASP A 484 -20.10 20.66 -16.76
N LYS A 485 -18.78 20.59 -16.96
CA LYS A 485 -17.81 21.58 -16.46
C LYS A 485 -16.99 22.14 -17.62
N ARG A 486 -16.54 23.38 -17.47
CA ARG A 486 -15.83 24.13 -18.51
C ARG A 486 -14.49 24.63 -18.00
N PHE A 487 -13.51 24.61 -18.89
CA PHE A 487 -12.20 25.20 -18.66
C PHE A 487 -11.76 25.99 -19.89
N GLU A 488 -11.49 27.28 -19.71
CA GLU A 488 -11.08 28.19 -20.78
C GLU A 488 -9.56 28.20 -20.88
N MET A 489 -9.06 27.89 -22.06
CA MET A 489 -7.63 27.93 -22.38
C MET A 489 -7.42 27.89 -23.88
N GLU A 490 -6.53 28.75 -24.42
CA GLU A 490 -6.08 28.61 -25.81
C GLU A 490 -5.31 27.28 -25.96
N LEU A 491 -5.74 26.47 -26.93
CA LEU A 491 -5.28 25.10 -27.08
C LEU A 491 -4.86 24.79 -28.51
N CYS A 492 -3.66 24.22 -28.63
CA CYS A 492 -3.27 23.44 -29.78
C CYS A 492 -2.87 22.05 -29.28
N VAL A 493 -3.75 21.06 -29.42
CA VAL A 493 -3.62 19.75 -28.75
C VAL A 493 -3.91 18.59 -29.67
N ASP A 494 -3.34 17.43 -29.33
CA ASP A 494 -3.79 16.13 -29.83
C ASP A 494 -4.48 15.36 -28.70
N VAL A 495 -5.66 14.81 -28.97
CA VAL A 495 -6.37 13.96 -28.02
C VAL A 495 -5.69 12.60 -27.98
N ILE A 496 -5.19 12.20 -26.81
CA ILE A 496 -4.48 10.94 -26.60
C ILE A 496 -5.42 9.88 -26.04
N MET A 497 -6.21 10.26 -25.03
CA MET A 497 -7.19 9.37 -24.39
C MET A 497 -8.31 10.18 -23.79
N GLN A 498 -9.54 9.68 -23.85
CA GLN A 498 -10.68 10.32 -23.23
C GLN A 498 -11.78 9.31 -22.93
N ASN A 499 -12.63 9.66 -21.96
CA ASN A 499 -13.89 8.98 -21.69
C ASN A 499 -14.98 10.02 -21.40
N GLY A 500 -16.22 9.75 -21.85
CA GLY A 500 -17.37 10.62 -21.68
C GLY A 500 -17.56 11.63 -22.83
N ASN A 501 -18.52 12.54 -22.65
CA ASN A 501 -18.86 13.55 -23.65
C ASN A 501 -17.94 14.77 -23.50
N ILE A 502 -16.98 14.92 -24.41
CA ILE A 502 -15.97 15.99 -24.35
C ILE A 502 -16.03 16.78 -25.65
N LYS A 503 -16.05 18.13 -25.52
CA LYS A 503 -15.96 19.06 -26.64
C LYS A 503 -14.73 19.94 -26.44
N ILE A 504 -13.87 19.98 -27.44
CA ILE A 504 -12.65 20.81 -27.46
C ILE A 504 -12.80 21.82 -28.61
N SER A 505 -12.63 23.08 -28.30
CA SER A 505 -12.59 24.21 -29.24
C SER A 505 -11.30 25.02 -29.04
N GLU A 506 -11.05 26.04 -29.89
CA GLU A 506 -9.82 26.84 -29.82
C GLU A 506 -9.61 27.56 -28.47
N GLY A 507 -10.65 27.85 -27.73
CA GLY A 507 -10.56 28.60 -26.47
C GLY A 507 -11.16 27.88 -25.24
N GLU A 508 -11.73 26.67 -25.41
CA GLU A 508 -12.49 26.05 -24.33
C GLU A 508 -12.50 24.53 -24.44
N ILE A 509 -12.47 23.88 -23.27
CA ILE A 509 -12.79 22.46 -23.10
C ILE A 509 -14.07 22.35 -22.28
N VAL A 510 -15.05 21.60 -22.77
CA VAL A 510 -16.25 21.23 -22.04
C VAL A 510 -16.19 19.74 -21.75
N LEU A 511 -16.16 19.39 -20.46
CA LEU A 511 -16.20 18.02 -19.98
C LEU A 511 -17.62 17.70 -19.51
N GLY A 512 -18.27 16.73 -20.12
CA GLY A 512 -19.54 16.17 -19.65
C GLY A 512 -19.44 15.52 -18.29
N ALA A 513 -20.57 15.08 -17.77
CA ALA A 513 -20.64 14.39 -16.49
C ALA A 513 -19.71 13.17 -16.46
N VAL A 514 -19.01 12.94 -15.35
CA VAL A 514 -18.12 11.81 -15.07
C VAL A 514 -17.22 11.48 -16.26
N SER A 515 -16.29 12.38 -16.56
CA SER A 515 -15.46 12.29 -17.76
C SER A 515 -14.02 12.73 -17.51
N TYR A 516 -13.11 12.33 -18.40
CA TYR A 516 -11.74 12.84 -18.42
C TYR A 516 -11.19 12.90 -19.84
N THR A 517 -10.18 13.75 -20.04
CA THR A 517 -9.37 13.75 -21.27
C THR A 517 -7.90 13.98 -20.94
N ILE A 518 -7.04 13.29 -21.66
CA ILE A 518 -5.58 13.43 -21.65
C ILE A 518 -5.16 13.94 -23.02
N LEU A 519 -4.59 15.13 -23.06
CA LEU A 519 -4.24 15.87 -24.26
C LEU A 519 -2.75 16.09 -24.30
N LYS A 520 -2.12 15.90 -25.47
CA LYS A 520 -0.73 16.30 -25.68
C LYS A 520 -0.72 17.73 -26.20
N LEU A 521 0.04 18.62 -25.54
CA LEU A 521 0.27 19.99 -25.99
C LEU A 521 1.27 20.01 -27.15
N LYS A 522 1.00 20.81 -28.18
CA LYS A 522 1.87 21.03 -29.36
C LYS A 522 2.83 22.17 -29.18
#